data_e0ea4e2d5ed2c22cea420eb4afee893f
#
_entry.id   e0ea4e2d5ed2c22cea420eb4afee893f
#
_cell.length_a   1.000
_cell.length_b   1.000
_cell.length_c   1.000
_cell.angle_alpha   90.00
_cell.angle_beta   90.00
_cell.angle_gamma   90.00
#
_symmetry.space_group_name_H-M   'P 1'
#
loop_
_entity.id
_entity.type
_entity.pdbx_description
1 polymer ?
#
loop_
_entity_poly.entity_id
_entity_poly.type
_entity_poly.pdbx_seq_one_letter_code
_entity_poly.pdbx_strand_id
1 'polypeptide(L)'
;MIIKIIDHNDNEMLDEIINKIGNEKYLEIEKEVNAFCDKCTIDSAISLASCYGKDWSSFGMQAVYDAIGDNDKAALYAGVIFKEIITHSKHRFEIVKGKNGMNLYYKRA
;
A
#
# COMPACT_ATOMS: atom_id res chain seq x y z
N MET A 1 -8.87 -12.26 -9.64
CA MET A 1 -9.62 -11.65 -8.53
C MET A 1 -8.94 -11.98 -7.22
N ILE A 2 -8.63 -10.97 -6.48
CA ILE A 2 -8.06 -11.17 -5.15
C ILE A 2 -9.21 -11.51 -4.21
N ILE A 3 -9.16 -12.69 -3.61
CA ILE A 3 -10.10 -13.03 -2.55
C ILE A 3 -9.61 -12.31 -1.31
N LYS A 4 -10.29 -11.23 -0.98
CA LYS A 4 -9.96 -10.46 0.20
C LYS A 4 -10.53 -11.16 1.43
N ILE A 5 -9.65 -11.77 2.20
CA ILE A 5 -9.98 -12.10 3.57
C ILE A 5 -9.78 -10.80 4.35
N ILE A 6 -10.87 -10.18 4.75
CA ILE A 6 -10.81 -8.96 5.54
C ILE A 6 -10.33 -9.34 6.93
N ASP A 7 -9.08 -9.04 7.21
CA ASP A 7 -8.55 -9.10 8.56
C ASP A 7 -9.09 -7.88 9.31
N HIS A 8 -9.77 -8.09 10.41
CA HIS A 8 -10.29 -7.00 11.25
C HIS A 8 -9.19 -6.01 11.63
N ASN A 9 -7.99 -6.49 11.88
CA ASN A 9 -6.85 -5.65 12.24
C ASN A 9 -6.47 -4.70 11.13
N ASP A 10 -6.51 -5.14 9.87
CA ASP A 10 -6.19 -4.29 8.72
C ASP A 10 -7.20 -3.15 8.58
N ASN A 11 -8.48 -3.42 8.77
CA ASN A 11 -9.52 -2.39 8.69
C ASN A 11 -9.39 -1.36 9.81
N GLU A 12 -9.10 -1.80 11.03
CA GLU A 12 -8.89 -0.91 12.17
C GLU A 12 -7.65 -0.03 11.94
N MET A 13 -6.58 -0.61 11.45
CA MET A 13 -5.35 0.12 11.14
C MET A 13 -5.58 1.15 10.03
N LEU A 14 -6.33 0.76 9.00
CA LEU A 14 -6.63 1.66 7.90
C LEU A 14 -7.43 2.88 8.38
N ASP A 15 -8.49 2.66 9.15
CA ASP A 15 -9.30 3.73 9.70
C ASP A 15 -8.48 4.65 10.62
N GLU A 16 -7.65 4.06 11.46
CA GLU A 16 -6.79 4.80 12.37
C GLU A 16 -5.84 5.71 11.61
N ILE A 17 -5.15 5.19 10.60
CA ILE A 17 -4.16 5.98 9.87
C ILE A 17 -4.83 7.06 9.01
N ILE A 18 -5.96 6.77 8.40
CA ILE A 18 -6.70 7.78 7.63
C ILE A 18 -7.12 8.94 8.55
N ASN A 19 -7.59 8.62 9.75
CA ASN A 19 -7.94 9.65 10.74
C ASN A 19 -6.74 10.49 11.15
N LYS A 20 -5.57 9.88 11.27
CA LYS A 20 -4.35 10.58 11.68
C LYS A 20 -3.77 11.48 10.60
N ILE A 21 -3.74 11.02 9.35
CA ILE A 21 -3.14 11.78 8.25
C ILE A 21 -4.14 12.69 7.54
N GLY A 22 -5.42 12.37 7.64
CA GLY A 22 -6.50 13.10 6.96
C GLY A 22 -6.78 12.60 5.55
N ASN A 23 -8.00 12.88 5.08
CA ASN A 23 -8.45 12.41 3.77
C ASN A 23 -7.63 12.97 2.61
N GLU A 24 -7.18 14.21 2.69
CA GLU A 24 -6.39 14.84 1.62
C GLU A 24 -5.08 14.08 1.39
N LYS A 25 -4.38 13.74 2.48
CA LYS A 25 -3.13 13.00 2.38
C LYS A 25 -3.37 11.59 1.89
N TYR A 26 -4.44 10.95 2.33
CA TYR A 26 -4.80 9.62 1.84
C TYR A 26 -5.08 9.63 0.33
N LEU A 27 -5.80 10.64 -0.16
CA LEU A 27 -6.08 10.78 -1.59
C LEU A 27 -4.81 11.02 -2.41
N GLU A 28 -3.83 11.75 -1.87
CA GLU A 28 -2.54 11.92 -2.52
C GLU A 28 -1.82 10.58 -2.67
N ILE A 29 -1.81 9.78 -1.61
CA ILE A 29 -1.21 8.43 -1.64
C ILE A 29 -1.94 7.55 -2.65
N GLU A 30 -3.27 7.58 -2.66
CA GLU A 30 -4.07 6.81 -3.60
C GLU A 30 -3.73 7.15 -5.04
N LYS A 31 -3.58 8.44 -5.35
CA LYS A 31 -3.17 8.90 -6.67
C LYS A 31 -1.78 8.38 -7.05
N GLU A 32 -0.83 8.46 -6.13
CA GLU A 32 0.54 8.00 -6.37
C GLU A 32 0.58 6.50 -6.66
N VAL A 33 -0.10 5.70 -5.84
CA VAL A 33 -0.12 4.25 -6.00
C VAL A 33 -0.84 3.86 -7.29
N ASN A 34 -1.97 4.48 -7.59
CA ASN A 34 -2.71 4.18 -8.82
C ASN A 34 -1.90 4.55 -10.08
N ALA A 35 -1.19 5.67 -10.05
CA ALA A 35 -0.32 6.06 -11.16
C ALA A 35 0.79 5.03 -11.37
N PHE A 36 1.35 4.51 -10.29
CA PHE A 36 2.36 3.45 -10.35
C PHE A 36 1.78 2.16 -10.92
N CYS A 37 0.58 1.78 -10.47
CA CYS A 37 -0.12 0.59 -10.99
C CYS A 37 -0.37 0.68 -12.49
N ASP A 38 -0.72 1.86 -12.98
CA ASP A 38 -0.96 2.08 -14.42
C ASP A 38 0.31 1.87 -15.25
N LYS A 39 1.47 2.18 -14.68
CA LYS A 39 2.78 2.06 -15.37
C LYS A 39 3.36 0.65 -15.28
N CYS A 40 2.89 -0.19 -14.37
CA CYS A 40 3.43 -1.52 -14.20
C CYS A 40 3.10 -2.40 -15.40
N THR A 41 4.06 -3.27 -15.78
CA THR A 41 3.84 -4.26 -16.84
C THR A 41 3.11 -5.47 -16.28
N ILE A 42 2.36 -6.15 -17.16
CA ILE A 42 1.69 -7.41 -16.82
C ILE A 42 2.73 -8.44 -16.36
N ASP A 43 2.39 -9.20 -15.32
CA ASP A 43 3.21 -10.25 -14.70
C ASP A 43 4.46 -9.75 -13.97
N SER A 44 4.61 -8.44 -13.80
CA SER A 44 5.66 -7.89 -12.95
C SER A 44 5.26 -7.99 -11.49
N ALA A 45 6.24 -8.33 -10.64
CA ALA A 45 6.07 -8.29 -9.19
C ALA A 45 6.28 -6.88 -8.68
N ILE A 46 5.35 -6.36 -7.92
CA ILE A 46 5.49 -5.05 -7.29
C ILE A 46 5.29 -5.14 -5.78
N SER A 47 5.90 -4.20 -5.08
CA SER A 47 5.79 -4.10 -3.63
C SER A 47 5.75 -2.63 -3.25
N LEU A 48 5.56 -2.36 -1.96
CA LEU A 48 5.64 -0.98 -1.44
C LEU A 48 7.00 -0.35 -1.79
N ALA A 49 8.08 -1.12 -1.64
CA ALA A 49 9.42 -0.65 -1.99
C ALA A 49 9.58 -0.36 -3.48
N SER A 50 8.92 -1.12 -4.34
CA SER A 50 8.94 -0.87 -5.78
C SER A 50 8.31 0.48 -6.13
N CYS A 51 7.25 0.86 -5.41
CA CYS A 51 6.53 2.11 -5.65
C CYS A 51 7.30 3.32 -5.11
N TYR A 52 7.81 3.22 -3.89
CA TYR A 52 8.41 4.35 -3.19
C TYR A 52 9.93 4.27 -3.05
N GLY A 53 10.54 3.18 -3.51
CA GLY A 53 11.97 2.97 -3.37
C GLY A 53 12.35 2.57 -1.95
N LYS A 54 13.65 2.64 -1.63
CA LYS A 54 14.15 2.29 -0.31
C LYS A 54 13.65 3.26 0.76
N ASP A 55 13.44 4.50 0.40
CA ASP A 55 12.87 5.50 1.30
C ASP A 55 11.36 5.58 1.06
N TRP A 56 10.66 4.60 1.58
CA TRP A 56 9.20 4.51 1.45
C TRP A 56 8.48 5.67 2.16
N SER A 57 9.15 6.35 3.06
CA SER A 57 8.58 7.46 3.80
C SER A 57 8.60 8.77 3.03
N SER A 58 9.15 8.79 1.80
CA SER A 58 9.13 9.96 0.95
C SER A 58 7.74 10.16 0.32
N PHE A 59 7.53 11.34 -0.25
CA PHE A 59 6.27 11.69 -0.92
C PHE A 59 5.07 11.56 0.02
N GLY A 60 3.97 11.00 -0.47
CA GLY A 60 2.74 10.86 0.31
C GLY A 60 2.88 10.00 1.56
N MET A 61 3.74 8.99 1.52
CA MET A 61 3.95 8.11 2.67
C MET A 61 4.68 8.79 3.82
N GLN A 62 5.30 9.94 3.59
CA GLN A 62 5.91 10.72 4.66
C GLN A 62 4.87 11.09 5.73
N ALA A 63 3.64 11.40 5.33
CA ALA A 63 2.57 11.72 6.27
C ALA A 63 2.30 10.55 7.23
N VAL A 64 2.37 9.31 6.73
CA VAL A 64 2.21 8.11 7.57
C VAL A 64 3.35 8.00 8.57
N TYR A 65 4.58 8.19 8.10
CA TYR A 65 5.75 8.14 8.97
C TYR A 65 5.65 9.18 10.08
N ASP A 66 5.32 10.42 9.73
CA ASP A 66 5.24 11.53 10.69
C ASP A 66 4.12 11.30 11.71
N ALA A 67 2.99 10.75 11.30
CA ALA A 67 1.85 10.51 12.18
C ALA A 67 2.13 9.41 13.21
N ILE A 68 2.89 8.39 12.83
CA ILE A 68 3.15 7.23 13.70
C ILE A 68 4.40 7.43 14.55
N GLY A 69 5.46 8.03 13.97
CA GLY A 69 6.69 8.34 14.70
C GLY A 69 7.64 7.17 14.95
N ASP A 70 7.24 5.95 14.60
CA ASP A 70 8.04 4.73 14.74
C ASP A 70 8.15 4.09 13.35
N ASN A 71 9.37 3.88 12.89
CA ASN A 71 9.62 3.39 11.52
C ASN A 71 8.97 2.03 11.26
N ASP A 72 9.10 1.08 12.19
CA ASP A 72 8.56 -0.26 12.01
C ASP A 72 7.03 -0.26 11.99
N LYS A 73 6.43 0.47 12.92
CA LYS A 73 4.97 0.61 12.97
C LYS A 73 4.43 1.36 11.76
N ALA A 74 5.10 2.44 11.36
CA ALA A 74 4.70 3.21 10.19
C ALA A 74 4.75 2.35 8.92
N ALA A 75 5.73 1.47 8.80
CA ALA A 75 5.83 0.54 7.67
C ALA A 75 4.62 -0.40 7.62
N LEU A 76 4.13 -0.87 8.76
CA LEU A 76 2.92 -1.70 8.81
C LEU A 76 1.70 -0.93 8.30
N TYR A 77 1.51 0.30 8.75
CA TYR A 77 0.41 1.15 8.27
C TYR A 77 0.53 1.47 6.78
N ALA A 78 1.73 1.76 6.30
CA ALA A 78 1.97 2.00 4.89
C ALA A 78 1.62 0.77 4.05
N GLY A 79 1.98 -0.42 4.54
CA GLY A 79 1.63 -1.69 3.89
C GLY A 79 0.13 -1.91 3.81
N VAL A 80 -0.61 -1.58 4.86
CA VAL A 80 -2.07 -1.69 4.89
C VAL A 80 -2.71 -0.76 3.87
N ILE A 81 -2.24 0.48 3.80
CA ILE A 81 -2.73 1.46 2.82
C ILE A 81 -2.46 0.98 1.39
N PHE A 82 -1.24 0.53 1.13
CA PHE A 82 -0.83 0.04 -0.18
C PHE A 82 -1.70 -1.13 -0.64
N LYS A 83 -1.91 -2.10 0.24
CA LYS A 83 -2.77 -3.25 -0.02
C LYS A 83 -4.19 -2.84 -0.35
N GLU A 84 -4.76 -1.90 0.42
CA GLU A 84 -6.12 -1.41 0.19
C GLU A 84 -6.26 -0.77 -1.18
N ILE A 85 -5.33 0.10 -1.55
CA ILE A 85 -5.38 0.79 -2.84
C ILE A 85 -5.20 -0.20 -3.99
N ILE A 86 -4.25 -1.13 -3.88
CA ILE A 86 -4.02 -2.16 -4.90
C ILE A 86 -5.27 -3.04 -5.07
N THR A 87 -5.90 -3.43 -3.96
CA THR A 87 -7.10 -4.28 -3.99
C THR A 87 -8.26 -3.61 -4.72
N HIS A 88 -8.38 -2.29 -4.59
CA HIS A 88 -9.45 -1.51 -5.24
C HIS A 88 -9.03 -0.88 -6.57
N SER A 89 -7.83 -1.18 -7.05
CA SER A 89 -7.35 -0.70 -8.35
C SER A 89 -8.23 -1.24 -9.49
N LYS A 90 -8.30 -0.48 -10.58
CA LYS A 90 -8.96 -0.93 -11.82
C LYS A 90 -8.24 -2.12 -12.48
N HIS A 91 -6.98 -2.36 -12.11
CA HIS A 91 -6.20 -3.50 -12.60
C HIS A 91 -6.39 -4.71 -11.68
N ARG A 92 -6.18 -5.91 -12.25
CA ARG A 92 -6.20 -7.15 -11.48
C ARG A 92 -4.81 -7.40 -10.92
N PHE A 93 -4.76 -7.68 -9.62
CA PHE A 93 -3.52 -8.05 -8.96
C PHE A 93 -3.69 -9.35 -8.18
N GLU A 94 -2.68 -10.19 -8.23
CA GLU A 94 -2.58 -11.40 -7.42
C GLU A 94 -1.58 -11.15 -6.31
N ILE A 95 -1.97 -11.44 -5.07
CA ILE A 95 -1.11 -11.25 -3.90
C ILE A 95 -0.39 -12.56 -3.61
N VAL A 96 0.94 -12.49 -3.51
CA VAL A 96 1.78 -13.63 -3.14
C VAL A 96 2.68 -13.21 -1.99
N LYS A 97 2.76 -14.03 -0.95
CA LYS A 97 3.68 -13.76 0.15
C LYS A 97 5.10 -14.10 -0.24
N GLY A 98 5.99 -13.12 -0.14
CA GLY A 98 7.42 -13.32 -0.35
C GLY A 98 8.10 -14.02 0.82
N LYS A 99 9.38 -14.32 0.65
CA LYS A 99 10.18 -15.11 1.62
C LYS A 99 10.28 -14.47 3.01
N ASN A 100 10.22 -13.16 3.09
CA ASN A 100 10.34 -12.41 4.36
C ASN A 100 8.98 -11.92 4.87
N GLY A 101 7.88 -12.55 4.44
CA GLY A 101 6.54 -12.20 4.88
C GLY A 101 5.98 -10.94 4.22
N MET A 102 6.72 -10.30 3.34
CA MET A 102 6.24 -9.14 2.59
C MET A 102 5.31 -9.59 1.48
N ASN A 103 4.27 -8.81 1.22
CA ASN A 103 3.37 -9.08 0.11
C ASN A 103 3.98 -8.61 -1.20
N LEU A 104 3.91 -9.48 -2.21
CA LEU A 104 4.22 -9.14 -3.59
C LEU A 104 2.93 -9.14 -4.38
N TYR A 105 2.78 -8.17 -5.25
CA TYR A 105 1.57 -8.01 -6.06
C TYR A 105 1.93 -8.16 -7.52
N TYR A 106 1.25 -9.11 -8.19
CA TYR A 106 1.48 -9.38 -9.61
C TYR A 106 0.31 -8.84 -10.41
N LYS A 107 0.58 -7.92 -11.33
CA LYS A 107 -0.43 -7.38 -12.22
C LYS A 107 -0.80 -8.43 -13.26
N ARG A 108 -2.08 -8.74 -13.35
CA ARG A 108 -2.59 -9.76 -14.30
C ARG A 108 -3.46 -9.12 -15.37
N ALA A 109 -3.51 -9.81 -16.52
CA ALA A 109 -4.35 -9.36 -17.63
C ALA A 109 -5.85 -9.51 -17.32
#